data_c78b44fb2366126fb825c7469137fc58
#
_entry.id   c78b44fb2366126fb825c7469137fc58
#
_cell.length_a   1.000
_cell.length_b   1.000
_cell.length_c   1.000
_cell.angle_alpha   90.00
_cell.angle_beta   90.00
_cell.angle_gamma   90.00
#
_symmetry.space_group_name_H-M   'P 1'
#
loop_
_entity.id
_entity.type
_entity.pdbx_description
1 polymer ?
#
loop_
_entity_poly.entity_id
_entity_poly.type
_entity_poly.pdbx_seq_one_letter_code
_entity_poly.pdbx_strand_id
1 'polypeptide(L)'
;MGFDCDTCAVMVSLDKQSPNIKQGVDNDPEKSKEQGAGDQGLMFGYACDETPELMPLPINMSHRLTEKLSQVRKNGTMPELRPDGKSQVTVKYVNGKPVEVLSLIHI
;
A
#
# COMPACT_ATOMS: atom_id res chain seq x y z
N MET A 1 -9.29 -15.52 -18.88
CA MET A 1 -8.14 -14.72 -19.33
C MET A 1 -7.01 -15.02 -18.38
N GLY A 2 -5.93 -15.70 -18.79
CA GLY A 2 -4.80 -16.03 -17.95
C GLY A 2 -3.72 -14.96 -18.09
N PHE A 3 -3.46 -14.22 -17.05
CA PHE A 3 -2.25 -13.42 -16.89
C PHE A 3 -1.26 -14.25 -16.09
N ASP A 4 -0.07 -14.44 -16.62
CA ASP A 4 0.94 -15.35 -16.08
C ASP A 4 2.27 -14.61 -15.98
N CYS A 5 3.00 -14.82 -14.89
CA CYS A 5 4.28 -14.16 -14.67
C CYS A 5 5.37 -14.60 -15.65
N ASP A 6 5.27 -15.82 -16.19
CA ASP A 6 6.24 -16.36 -17.14
C ASP A 6 5.99 -15.88 -18.59
N THR A 7 4.77 -15.43 -18.87
CA THR A 7 4.35 -15.01 -20.23
C THR A 7 4.05 -13.52 -20.35
N CYS A 8 4.07 -12.76 -19.25
CA CYS A 8 3.86 -11.32 -19.30
C CYS A 8 5.08 -10.58 -19.85
N ALA A 9 4.82 -9.54 -20.66
CA ALA A 9 5.85 -8.60 -21.07
C ALA A 9 5.96 -7.44 -20.06
N VAL A 10 7.19 -7.09 -19.71
CA VAL A 10 7.48 -5.89 -18.91
C VAL A 10 8.19 -4.88 -19.81
N MET A 11 7.57 -3.71 -19.97
CA MET A 11 8.13 -2.62 -20.77
C MET A 11 8.51 -1.46 -19.83
N VAL A 12 9.77 -1.02 -19.89
CA VAL A 12 10.24 0.13 -19.12
C VAL A 12 10.57 1.25 -20.08
N SER A 13 9.99 2.42 -19.87
CA SER A 13 10.30 3.64 -20.61
C SER A 13 10.94 4.65 -19.66
N LEU A 14 12.10 5.19 -20.06
CA LEU A 14 12.80 6.25 -19.35
C LEU A 14 12.82 7.49 -20.24
N ASP A 15 12.40 8.61 -19.70
CA ASP A 15 12.43 9.90 -20.38
C ASP A 15 13.42 10.84 -19.70
N LYS A 16 13.80 11.92 -20.39
CA LYS A 16 14.73 12.90 -19.85
C LYS A 16 14.07 13.72 -18.74
N GLN A 17 14.81 13.87 -17.64
CA GLN A 17 14.40 14.75 -16.55
C GLN A 17 14.29 16.20 -17.05
N SER A 18 13.27 16.93 -16.59
CA SER A 18 13.15 18.37 -16.82
C SER A 18 14.44 19.09 -16.41
N PRO A 19 14.98 19.98 -17.26
CA PRO A 19 16.22 20.71 -16.93
C PRO A 19 16.10 21.53 -15.65
N ASN A 20 14.92 22.06 -15.35
CA ASN A 20 14.66 22.85 -14.14
C ASN A 20 14.71 22.00 -12.87
N ILE A 21 14.14 20.78 -12.93
CA ILE A 21 14.20 19.82 -11.81
C ILE A 21 15.62 19.28 -11.65
N LYS A 22 16.27 18.97 -12.75
CA LYS A 22 17.66 18.48 -12.76
C LYS A 22 18.61 19.42 -12.03
N GLN A 23 18.48 20.73 -12.23
CA GLN A 23 19.29 21.73 -11.51
C GLN A 23 19.17 21.65 -9.99
N GLY A 24 18.03 21.19 -9.47
CA GLY A 24 17.79 21.05 -8.03
C GLY A 24 18.32 19.73 -7.45
N VAL A 25 18.40 18.70 -8.29
CA VAL A 25 18.70 17.32 -7.88
C VAL A 25 20.17 16.96 -8.08
N ASP A 26 20.78 17.47 -9.18
CA ASP A 26 22.19 17.16 -9.48
C ASP A 26 23.12 17.82 -8.46
N ASN A 27 24.01 17.03 -7.89
CA ASN A 27 25.11 17.51 -7.07
C ASN A 27 26.13 18.19 -7.97
N ASP A 28 26.31 19.49 -7.78
CA ASP A 28 27.40 20.23 -8.43
C ASP A 28 28.47 20.57 -7.36
N PRO A 29 29.59 19.82 -7.33
CA PRO A 29 30.64 20.03 -6.32
C PRO A 29 31.24 21.43 -6.31
N GLU A 30 31.15 22.15 -7.46
CA GLU A 30 31.74 23.48 -7.58
C GLU A 30 30.81 24.59 -7.01
N LYS A 31 29.50 24.31 -6.86
CA LYS A 31 28.52 25.32 -6.44
C LYS A 31 28.15 25.27 -4.97
N SER A 32 28.74 24.38 -4.17
CA SER A 32 28.46 24.28 -2.72
C SER A 32 26.96 24.29 -2.38
N LYS A 33 26.11 23.77 -3.26
CA LYS A 33 24.66 23.77 -3.14
C LYS A 33 24.21 22.42 -2.57
N GLU A 34 23.40 22.47 -1.52
CA GLU A 34 22.75 21.28 -1.00
C GLU A 34 21.84 20.64 -2.05
N GLN A 35 21.87 19.32 -2.15
CA GLN A 35 21.02 18.55 -3.05
C GLN A 35 19.56 18.73 -2.65
N GLY A 36 18.71 19.12 -3.59
CA GLY A 36 17.26 19.26 -3.39
C GLY A 36 16.54 17.91 -3.53
N ALA A 37 15.24 17.93 -3.21
CA ALA A 37 14.35 16.78 -3.44
C ALA A 37 14.17 16.52 -4.95
N GLY A 38 14.09 15.23 -5.32
CA GLY A 38 13.95 14.78 -6.71
C GLY A 38 12.58 15.05 -7.32
N ASP A 39 11.56 15.29 -6.49
CA ASP A 39 10.18 15.59 -6.95
C ASP A 39 9.39 16.29 -5.83
N GLN A 40 8.24 16.85 -6.21
CA GLN A 40 7.26 17.35 -5.28
C GLN A 40 6.51 16.18 -4.64
N GLY A 41 6.16 16.31 -3.37
CA GLY A 41 5.39 15.29 -2.67
C GLY A 41 4.56 15.89 -1.54
N LEU A 42 3.37 15.31 -1.33
CA LEU A 42 2.53 15.56 -0.18
C LEU A 42 2.19 14.22 0.47
N MET A 43 2.46 14.11 1.76
CA MET A 43 2.25 12.88 2.51
C MET A 43 1.39 13.17 3.73
N PHE A 44 0.40 12.29 3.95
CA PHE A 44 -0.41 12.32 5.15
C PHE A 44 -0.01 11.15 6.05
N GLY A 45 0.14 11.40 7.35
CA GLY A 45 0.38 10.37 8.34
C GLY A 45 -0.74 10.36 9.38
N TYR A 46 -1.19 9.18 9.74
CA TYR A 46 -2.14 8.97 10.83
C TYR A 46 -1.77 7.71 11.61
N ALA A 47 -1.82 7.80 12.93
CA ALA A 47 -1.66 6.66 13.82
C ALA A 47 -2.64 6.78 15.00
N CYS A 48 -3.08 5.65 15.54
CA CYS A 48 -3.91 5.57 16.73
C CYS A 48 -3.53 4.35 17.57
N ASP A 49 -4.04 4.28 18.78
CA ASP A 49 -3.76 3.20 19.74
C ASP A 49 -4.81 2.09 19.78
N GLU A 50 -5.61 1.98 18.70
CA GLU A 50 -6.68 0.97 18.62
C GLU A 50 -6.16 -0.45 18.42
N THR A 51 -4.99 -0.58 17.81
CA THR A 51 -4.34 -1.87 17.51
C THR A 51 -2.84 -1.80 17.81
N PRO A 52 -2.18 -2.94 18.06
CA PRO A 52 -0.73 -2.99 18.27
C PRO A 52 0.08 -2.41 17.10
N GLU A 53 -0.49 -2.43 15.89
CA GLU A 53 0.10 -1.87 14.69
C GLU A 53 -0.07 -0.35 14.58
N LEU A 54 -0.68 0.29 15.57
CA LEU A 54 -1.00 1.72 15.60
C LEU A 54 -1.89 2.17 14.44
N MET A 55 -2.73 1.29 13.97
CA MET A 55 -3.67 1.49 12.87
C MET A 55 -5.13 1.41 13.35
N PRO A 56 -6.06 2.14 12.72
CA PRO A 56 -7.49 2.00 13.00
C PRO A 56 -7.96 0.55 12.83
N LEU A 57 -8.83 0.10 13.74
CA LEU A 57 -9.29 -1.29 13.77
C LEU A 57 -9.92 -1.77 12.45
N PRO A 58 -10.79 -1.00 11.75
CA PRO A 58 -11.40 -1.48 10.51
C PRO A 58 -10.40 -1.83 9.42
N ILE A 59 -9.44 -0.93 9.18
CA ILE A 59 -8.42 -1.16 8.13
C ILE A 59 -7.44 -2.27 8.53
N ASN A 60 -7.05 -2.33 9.79
CA ASN A 60 -6.18 -3.40 10.28
C ASN A 60 -6.83 -4.78 10.08
N MET A 61 -8.10 -4.94 10.47
CA MET A 61 -8.84 -6.18 10.27
C MET A 61 -8.99 -6.53 8.78
N SER A 62 -9.29 -5.55 7.94
CA SER A 62 -9.39 -5.75 6.49
C SER A 62 -8.08 -6.24 5.88
N HIS A 63 -6.96 -5.65 6.27
CA HIS A 63 -5.63 -6.10 5.82
C HIS A 63 -5.32 -7.53 6.27
N ARG A 64 -5.61 -7.88 7.54
CA ARG A 64 -5.40 -9.24 8.05
C ARG A 64 -6.24 -10.30 7.33
N LEU A 65 -7.46 -9.94 6.90
CA LEU A 65 -8.28 -10.83 6.10
C LEU A 65 -7.67 -11.09 4.71
N THR A 66 -7.26 -10.06 4.00
CA THR A 66 -6.63 -10.21 2.68
C THR A 66 -5.28 -10.90 2.75
N GLU A 67 -4.51 -10.65 3.81
CA GLU A 67 -3.28 -11.39 4.09
C GLU A 67 -3.58 -12.89 4.29
N LYS A 68 -4.62 -13.22 5.07
CA LYS A 68 -5.03 -14.61 5.28
C LYS A 68 -5.47 -15.30 4.00
N LEU A 69 -6.24 -14.60 3.14
CA LEU A 69 -6.59 -15.12 1.80
C LEU A 69 -5.32 -15.45 0.99
N SER A 70 -4.34 -14.56 0.98
CA SER A 70 -3.08 -14.80 0.30
C SER A 70 -2.31 -16.00 0.86
N GLN A 71 -2.29 -16.16 2.19
CA GLN A 71 -1.64 -17.29 2.86
C GLN A 71 -2.29 -18.62 2.48
N VAL A 72 -3.64 -18.73 2.57
CA VAL A 72 -4.34 -19.99 2.27
C VAL A 72 -4.25 -20.38 0.80
N ARG A 73 -4.15 -19.40 -0.10
CA ARG A 73 -3.86 -19.64 -1.51
C ARG A 73 -2.44 -20.19 -1.72
N LYS A 74 -1.44 -19.50 -1.14
CA LYS A 74 -0.02 -19.85 -1.33
C LYS A 74 0.38 -21.16 -0.69
N ASN A 75 -0.21 -21.52 0.45
CA ASN A 75 0.07 -22.79 1.12
C ASN A 75 -0.73 -23.98 0.59
N GLY A 76 -1.58 -23.77 -0.43
CA GLY A 76 -2.36 -24.81 -1.07
C GLY A 76 -3.60 -25.28 -0.30
N THR A 77 -3.99 -24.56 0.78
CA THR A 77 -5.25 -24.88 1.50
C THR A 77 -6.47 -24.61 0.62
N MET A 78 -6.40 -23.56 -0.18
CA MET A 78 -7.42 -23.16 -1.17
C MET A 78 -6.75 -22.82 -2.51
N PRO A 79 -6.34 -23.82 -3.29
CA PRO A 79 -5.57 -23.62 -4.52
C PRO A 79 -6.37 -23.00 -5.66
N GLU A 80 -7.70 -23.03 -5.56
CA GLU A 80 -8.62 -22.40 -6.53
C GLU A 80 -8.63 -20.87 -6.42
N LEU A 81 -8.16 -20.29 -5.33
CA LEU A 81 -8.10 -18.84 -5.15
C LEU A 81 -7.09 -18.21 -6.10
N ARG A 82 -7.43 -17.01 -6.58
CA ARG A 82 -6.54 -16.17 -7.38
C ARG A 82 -5.95 -15.04 -6.52
N PRO A 83 -4.92 -14.32 -7.02
CA PRO A 83 -4.29 -13.21 -6.27
C PRO A 83 -5.21 -12.04 -5.94
N ASP A 84 -6.30 -11.88 -6.67
CA ASP A 84 -7.30 -10.83 -6.41
C ASP A 84 -8.15 -11.17 -5.19
N GLY A 85 -8.37 -10.17 -4.33
CA GLY A 85 -9.19 -10.32 -3.14
C GLY A 85 -9.54 -8.98 -2.53
N LYS A 86 -10.76 -8.88 -2.03
CA LYS A 86 -11.27 -7.70 -1.33
C LYS A 86 -11.78 -8.09 0.04
N SER A 87 -11.67 -7.18 0.99
CA SER A 87 -12.32 -7.29 2.29
C SER A 87 -12.88 -5.93 2.71
N GLN A 88 -13.99 -5.97 3.41
CA GLN A 88 -14.61 -4.80 4.02
C GLN A 88 -14.97 -5.13 5.45
N VAL A 89 -14.64 -4.24 6.38
CA VAL A 89 -14.98 -4.37 7.80
C VAL A 89 -15.66 -3.09 8.25
N THR A 90 -16.83 -3.24 8.86
CA THR A 90 -17.59 -2.15 9.47
C THR A 90 -17.56 -2.28 10.98
N VAL A 91 -17.09 -1.24 11.66
CA VAL A 91 -16.97 -1.20 13.12
C VAL A 91 -17.80 -0.06 13.68
N LYS A 92 -18.53 -0.35 14.75
CA LYS A 92 -19.24 0.66 15.53
C LYS A 92 -18.31 1.27 16.56
N TYR A 93 -18.31 2.58 16.62
CA TYR A 93 -17.56 3.37 17.59
C TYR A 93 -18.50 4.05 18.56
N VAL A 94 -18.12 4.06 19.83
CA VAL A 94 -18.81 4.85 20.88
C VAL A 94 -17.74 5.65 21.62
N ASN A 95 -17.92 6.96 21.68
CA ASN A 95 -16.96 7.90 22.30
C ASN A 95 -15.53 7.72 21.76
N GLY A 96 -15.38 7.53 20.46
CA GLY A 96 -14.07 7.37 19.80
C GLY A 96 -13.40 6.01 20.02
N LYS A 97 -14.10 5.03 20.64
CA LYS A 97 -13.56 3.68 20.85
C LYS A 97 -14.34 2.64 20.05
N PRO A 98 -13.66 1.67 19.42
CA PRO A 98 -14.33 0.56 18.74
C PRO A 98 -14.99 -0.36 19.76
N VAL A 99 -16.28 -0.68 19.57
CA VAL A 99 -17.06 -1.49 20.51
C VAL A 99 -17.65 -2.75 19.89
N GLU A 100 -17.88 -2.75 18.58
CA GLU A 100 -18.57 -3.86 17.92
C GLU A 100 -18.19 -3.93 16.43
N VAL A 101 -17.96 -5.14 15.93
CA VAL A 101 -17.84 -5.40 14.49
C VAL A 101 -19.25 -5.69 13.95
N LEU A 102 -19.76 -4.76 13.14
CA LEU A 102 -21.12 -4.86 12.59
C LEU A 102 -21.20 -5.73 11.34
N SER A 103 -20.17 -5.70 10.53
CA SER A 103 -20.13 -6.44 9.26
C SER A 103 -18.69 -6.76 8.88
N LEU A 104 -18.52 -7.95 8.32
CA LEU A 104 -17.27 -8.44 7.78
C LEU A 104 -17.58 -9.17 6.49
N ILE A 105 -17.05 -8.65 5.38
CA ILE A 105 -17.25 -9.21 4.04
C ILE A 105 -15.87 -9.40 3.39
N HIS A 106 -15.69 -10.54 2.71
CA HIS A 106 -14.58 -10.76 1.78
C HIS A 106 -15.14 -11.25 0.44
N ILE A 107 -14.52 -10.81 -0.64
CA ILE A 107 -14.90 -11.13 -2.02
C ILE A 107 -13.65 -11.57 -2.76
#